data_7cb51278069effa321c24b88ce0ace24
#
_entry.id   7cb51278069effa321c24b88ce0ace24
#
_cell.length_a   1.000
_cell.length_b   1.000
_cell.length_c   1.000
_cell.angle_alpha   90.00
_cell.angle_beta   90.00
_cell.angle_gamma   90.00
#
_symmetry.space_group_name_H-M   'P 1'
#
loop_
_entity.id
_entity.type
_entity.pdbx_description
1 polymer ?
#
loop_
_entity_poly.entity_id
_entity_poly.type
_entity_poly.pdbx_seq_one_letter_code
_entity_poly.pdbx_strand_id
1 'polypeptide(L)'
;GMELHAKYTVFAEGARGHLGKQVIAKYKLDEGKDPQSYGIGIKELWEINPERHTPGLALHSAGWPLDEMTYGGSFLYHMEGNKVVVGFVVGLDYQNPWLSPFEEFQRFKTHPNIRWYFENSKGEVTAKRLSYGARAITAGGLLSLPKLVFPGGALVGCEAGFLNASRIKGSHAALKTGMLAAEAAFEALAAGRQHDELSAYPEAFENSWLYTELNKARNFKQWFKKGRTVGALMTGVERFLLKGRMPWTLHRTQPDHVYLKPAAQCMPIEYPKPDGKLTFDRLSSVFISNTNHEEEQPAHLT
;
A
#
# COMPACT_ATOMS: atom_id res chain seq x y z
N GLY A 1 24.47 -6.26 -23.10
CA GLY A 1 23.24 -6.64 -22.35
C GLY A 1 22.41 -7.62 -23.15
N MET A 2 21.44 -8.24 -22.48
CA MET A 2 20.48 -9.14 -23.13
C MET A 2 19.25 -8.34 -23.54
N GLU A 3 18.73 -8.56 -24.75
CA GLU A 3 17.51 -7.95 -25.25
C GLU A 3 16.42 -9.03 -25.37
N LEU A 4 15.24 -8.77 -24.79
CA LEU A 4 14.10 -9.67 -24.84
C LEU A 4 13.01 -9.07 -25.73
N HIS A 5 12.66 -9.76 -26.81
CA HIS A 5 11.60 -9.35 -27.71
C HIS A 5 10.29 -10.06 -27.37
N ALA A 6 9.21 -9.29 -27.28
CA ALA A 6 7.87 -9.80 -27.00
C ALA A 6 6.83 -9.10 -27.87
N LYS A 7 5.74 -9.81 -28.19
CA LYS A 7 4.61 -9.22 -28.91
C LYS A 7 3.82 -8.24 -28.05
N TYR A 8 3.71 -8.52 -26.75
CA TYR A 8 3.18 -7.64 -25.71
C TYR A 8 3.99 -7.77 -24.44
N THR A 9 4.12 -6.70 -23.68
CA THR A 9 4.80 -6.67 -22.38
C THR A 9 3.83 -6.24 -21.30
N VAL A 10 3.71 -7.01 -20.22
CA VAL A 10 2.87 -6.68 -19.08
C VAL A 10 3.72 -6.19 -17.92
N PHE A 11 3.43 -4.99 -17.43
CA PHE A 11 4.13 -4.36 -16.33
C PHE A 11 3.40 -4.66 -15.02
N ALA A 12 4.05 -5.41 -14.14
CA ALA A 12 3.52 -5.87 -12.86
C ALA A 12 4.52 -5.68 -11.71
N GLU A 13 5.31 -4.59 -11.75
CA GLU A 13 6.42 -4.32 -10.82
C GLU A 13 5.96 -3.93 -9.41
N GLY A 14 4.65 -3.79 -9.21
CA GLY A 14 4.07 -3.37 -7.95
C GLY A 14 3.97 -1.84 -7.81
N ALA A 15 3.84 -1.37 -6.57
CA ALA A 15 3.68 0.06 -6.33
C ALA A 15 4.93 0.83 -6.78
N ARG A 16 4.76 1.72 -7.76
CA ARG A 16 5.79 2.59 -8.29
C ARG A 16 6.99 1.84 -8.89
N GLY A 17 6.74 0.94 -9.84
CA GLY A 17 7.77 0.22 -10.58
C GLY A 17 8.73 1.14 -11.34
N HIS A 18 9.95 0.67 -11.56
CA HIS A 18 10.98 1.49 -12.22
C HIS A 18 10.70 1.71 -13.70
N LEU A 19 10.30 0.66 -14.41
CA LEU A 19 9.95 0.73 -15.82
C LEU A 19 8.56 1.32 -16.03
N GLY A 20 7.60 0.96 -15.18
CA GLY A 20 6.24 1.48 -15.23
C GLY A 20 6.20 3.00 -15.15
N LYS A 21 7.00 3.64 -14.30
CA LYS A 21 7.13 5.12 -14.25
C LYS A 21 7.58 5.71 -15.58
N GLN A 22 8.55 5.08 -16.24
CA GLN A 22 9.06 5.55 -17.51
C GLN A 22 8.01 5.40 -18.63
N VAL A 23 7.28 4.28 -18.63
CA VAL A 23 6.21 4.01 -19.59
C VAL A 23 5.05 4.99 -19.39
N ILE A 24 4.62 5.21 -18.15
CA ILE A 24 3.56 6.17 -17.82
C ILE A 24 3.95 7.57 -18.31
N ALA A 25 5.16 8.02 -18.03
CA ALA A 25 5.65 9.33 -18.49
C ALA A 25 5.79 9.41 -20.03
N LYS A 26 6.35 8.37 -20.66
CA LYS A 26 6.57 8.32 -22.12
C LYS A 26 5.27 8.43 -22.90
N TYR A 27 4.23 7.73 -22.46
CA TYR A 27 2.93 7.67 -23.14
C TYR A 27 1.88 8.60 -22.50
N LYS A 28 2.26 9.40 -21.48
CA LYS A 28 1.36 10.31 -20.73
C LYS A 28 0.09 9.60 -20.24
N LEU A 29 0.26 8.40 -19.70
CA LEU A 29 -0.87 7.54 -19.35
C LEU A 29 -1.69 8.07 -18.16
N ASP A 30 -1.11 8.95 -17.35
CA ASP A 30 -1.74 9.60 -16.19
C ASP A 30 -2.33 10.98 -16.51
N GLU A 31 -2.30 11.41 -17.78
CA GLU A 31 -2.88 12.69 -18.19
C GLU A 31 -4.40 12.72 -17.92
N GLY A 32 -4.87 13.78 -17.24
CA GLY A 32 -6.29 13.94 -16.86
C GLY A 32 -6.74 13.02 -15.71
N LYS A 33 -5.84 12.32 -15.05
CA LYS A 33 -6.12 11.50 -13.86
C LYS A 33 -5.76 12.25 -12.57
N ASP A 34 -6.42 11.85 -11.48
CA ASP A 34 -6.01 12.35 -10.16
C ASP A 34 -4.57 11.89 -9.85
N PRO A 35 -3.72 12.72 -9.23
CA PRO A 35 -2.38 12.30 -8.81
C PRO A 35 -2.43 11.06 -7.94
N GLN A 36 -1.53 10.11 -8.16
CA GLN A 36 -1.44 8.91 -7.35
C GLN A 36 -1.06 9.26 -5.90
N SER A 37 -1.64 8.56 -4.94
CA SER A 37 -1.30 8.63 -3.52
C SER A 37 -0.57 7.37 -3.09
N TYR A 38 0.37 7.53 -2.19
CA TYR A 38 1.17 6.42 -1.69
C TYR A 38 1.10 6.31 -0.17
N GLY A 39 1.37 5.13 0.34
CA GLY A 39 1.65 4.87 1.72
C GLY A 39 2.93 4.06 1.85
N ILE A 40 3.53 4.07 3.03
CA ILE A 40 4.56 3.11 3.40
C ILE A 40 3.98 2.12 4.39
N GLY A 41 4.06 0.84 4.06
CA GLY A 41 3.72 -0.25 4.94
C GLY A 41 4.98 -0.86 5.53
N ILE A 42 5.05 -0.94 6.84
CA ILE A 42 6.16 -1.54 7.60
C ILE A 42 5.59 -2.70 8.38
N LYS A 43 6.27 -3.83 8.39
CA LYS A 43 5.81 -5.03 9.09
C LYS A 43 6.96 -5.81 9.70
N GLU A 44 6.66 -6.53 10.76
CA GLU A 44 7.54 -7.49 11.41
C GLU A 44 6.81 -8.81 11.61
N LEU A 45 7.55 -9.90 11.49
CA LEU A 45 7.10 -11.24 11.87
C LEU A 45 7.69 -11.56 13.24
N TRP A 46 6.84 -12.02 14.13
CA TRP A 46 7.21 -12.38 15.50
C TRP A 46 6.75 -13.79 15.86
N GLU A 47 7.52 -14.48 16.65
CA GLU A 47 7.10 -15.65 17.39
C GLU A 47 6.71 -15.22 18.82
N ILE A 48 5.49 -15.53 19.22
CA ILE A 48 4.90 -15.07 20.48
C ILE A 48 4.62 -16.26 21.42
N ASN A 49 4.35 -15.95 22.68
CA ASN A 49 3.95 -16.96 23.66
C ASN A 49 2.64 -17.65 23.19
N PRO A 50 2.57 -18.99 23.20
CA PRO A 50 1.35 -19.75 22.88
C PRO A 50 0.11 -19.28 23.63
N GLU A 51 0.24 -18.86 24.89
CA GLU A 51 -0.87 -18.33 25.69
C GLU A 51 -1.47 -17.01 25.15
N ARG A 52 -0.74 -16.29 24.33
CA ARG A 52 -1.15 -15.04 23.69
C ARG A 52 -1.60 -15.22 22.25
N HIS A 53 -1.49 -16.45 21.76
CA HIS A 53 -1.79 -16.77 20.37
C HIS A 53 -3.23 -17.24 20.19
N THR A 54 -3.92 -16.68 19.22
CA THR A 54 -5.28 -17.08 18.81
C THR A 54 -5.29 -17.32 17.31
N PRO A 55 -5.25 -18.57 16.84
CA PRO A 55 -5.19 -18.87 15.41
C PRO A 55 -6.29 -18.17 14.61
N GLY A 56 -5.91 -17.51 13.51
CA GLY A 56 -6.83 -16.82 12.60
C GLY A 56 -7.35 -15.47 13.09
N LEU A 57 -6.96 -15.00 14.29
CA LEU A 57 -7.31 -13.66 14.75
C LEU A 57 -6.64 -12.61 13.87
N ALA A 58 -7.45 -11.69 13.34
CA ALA A 58 -7.01 -10.56 12.53
C ALA A 58 -7.51 -9.26 13.17
N LEU A 59 -6.59 -8.42 13.61
CA LEU A 59 -6.88 -7.13 14.21
C LEU A 59 -6.46 -6.01 13.26
N HIS A 60 -7.28 -4.96 13.19
CA HIS A 60 -6.96 -3.70 12.53
C HIS A 60 -7.23 -2.55 13.48
N SER A 61 -6.39 -1.53 13.44
CA SER A 61 -6.61 -0.30 14.19
C SER A 61 -6.26 0.93 13.36
N ALA A 62 -6.80 2.07 13.78
CA ALA A 62 -6.48 3.39 13.24
C ALA A 62 -6.33 4.38 14.40
N GLY A 63 -5.55 5.43 14.20
CA GLY A 63 -5.31 6.47 15.19
C GLY A 63 -3.93 6.38 15.81
N TRP A 64 -3.85 6.40 17.14
CA TRP A 64 -2.56 6.41 17.84
C TRP A 64 -1.58 5.38 17.26
N PRO A 65 -0.27 5.75 17.09
CA PRO A 65 0.38 7.01 17.47
C PRO A 65 0.18 8.16 16.49
N LEU A 66 -0.48 7.96 15.36
CA LEU A 66 -0.75 9.02 14.38
C LEU A 66 -1.79 10.02 14.90
N ASP A 67 -1.62 11.28 14.53
CA ASP A 67 -2.57 12.33 14.81
C ASP A 67 -3.87 12.20 13.96
N GLU A 68 -4.80 13.13 14.17
CA GLU A 68 -6.09 13.13 13.48
C GLU A 68 -5.96 13.34 11.95
N MET A 69 -4.94 14.09 11.53
CA MET A 69 -4.77 14.49 10.14
C MET A 69 -3.86 13.54 9.33
N THR A 70 -3.11 12.68 10.01
CA THR A 70 -2.22 11.72 9.36
C THR A 70 -2.96 10.42 9.07
N TYR A 71 -3.16 10.13 7.79
CA TYR A 71 -3.78 8.87 7.36
C TYR A 71 -2.87 7.68 7.63
N GLY A 72 -3.43 6.65 8.25
CA GLY A 72 -2.70 5.42 8.50
C GLY A 72 -3.46 4.48 9.42
N GLY A 73 -2.82 3.40 9.79
CA GLY A 73 -3.38 2.38 10.67
C GLY A 73 -2.47 1.17 10.78
N SER A 74 -2.95 0.18 11.50
CA SER A 74 -2.17 -1.02 11.79
C SER A 74 -2.95 -2.29 11.51
N PHE A 75 -2.21 -3.38 11.48
CA PHE A 75 -2.76 -4.73 11.51
C PHE A 75 -1.91 -5.63 12.39
N LEU A 76 -2.54 -6.65 12.96
CA LEU A 76 -1.88 -7.74 13.66
C LEU A 76 -2.62 -9.01 13.30
N TYR A 77 -1.93 -9.96 12.67
CA TYR A 77 -2.50 -11.22 12.19
C TYR A 77 -1.82 -12.40 12.85
N HIS A 78 -2.62 -13.26 13.47
CA HIS A 78 -2.14 -14.52 14.03
C HIS A 78 -2.06 -15.58 12.95
N MET A 79 -0.86 -16.07 12.74
CA MET A 79 -0.52 -17.07 11.73
C MET A 79 -0.26 -18.43 12.40
N GLU A 80 0.02 -19.45 11.61
CA GLU A 80 0.40 -20.77 12.12
C GLU A 80 1.71 -20.73 12.94
N GLY A 81 1.88 -21.69 13.86
CA GLY A 81 3.10 -21.88 14.63
C GLY A 81 3.41 -20.76 15.61
N ASN A 82 2.40 -20.25 16.32
CA ASN A 82 2.51 -19.17 17.31
C ASN A 82 3.16 -17.89 16.76
N LYS A 83 2.99 -17.64 15.46
CA LYS A 83 3.53 -16.45 14.81
C LYS A 83 2.45 -15.37 14.64
N VAL A 84 2.90 -14.13 14.75
CA VAL A 84 2.08 -12.97 14.41
C VAL A 84 2.83 -12.08 13.44
N VAL A 85 2.10 -11.54 12.46
CA VAL A 85 2.59 -10.43 11.64
C VAL A 85 1.96 -9.17 12.17
N VAL A 86 2.77 -8.25 12.67
CA VAL A 86 2.34 -6.91 13.06
C VAL A 86 2.85 -5.91 12.03
N GLY A 87 1.98 -5.01 11.60
CA GLY A 87 2.33 -4.00 10.61
C GLY A 87 1.64 -2.67 10.85
N PHE A 88 2.23 -1.65 10.25
CA PHE A 88 1.79 -0.27 10.36
C PHE A 88 1.92 0.42 9.01
N VAL A 89 0.91 1.18 8.64
CA VAL A 89 0.87 1.90 7.37
C VAL A 89 0.72 3.38 7.65
N VAL A 90 1.54 4.19 6.99
CA VAL A 90 1.44 5.66 7.03
C VAL A 90 1.27 6.18 5.61
N GLY A 91 0.26 7.03 5.39
CA GLY A 91 0.12 7.74 4.12
C GLY A 91 1.25 8.74 3.93
N LEU A 92 1.84 8.80 2.74
CA LEU A 92 2.98 9.67 2.45
C LEU A 92 2.57 11.12 2.17
N ASP A 93 1.30 11.45 2.36
CA ASP A 93 0.75 12.80 2.32
C ASP A 93 0.68 13.47 3.72
N TYR A 94 1.46 13.00 4.68
CA TYR A 94 1.58 13.62 6.00
C TYR A 94 2.23 15.01 5.92
N GLN A 95 1.89 15.89 6.89
CA GLN A 95 2.27 17.29 6.85
C GLN A 95 3.54 17.61 7.64
N ASN A 96 3.83 16.85 8.69
CA ASN A 96 4.95 17.12 9.60
C ASN A 96 6.22 16.37 9.16
N PRO A 97 7.29 17.06 8.70
CA PRO A 97 8.53 16.42 8.26
C PRO A 97 9.30 15.69 9.39
N TRP A 98 8.99 15.99 10.65
CA TRP A 98 9.57 15.28 11.80
C TRP A 98 8.95 13.90 12.03
N LEU A 99 7.83 13.59 11.37
CA LEU A 99 7.22 12.27 11.45
C LEU A 99 8.09 11.23 10.74
N SER A 100 8.45 10.19 11.46
CA SER A 100 9.16 9.03 10.93
C SER A 100 8.22 7.83 10.93
N PRO A 101 7.77 7.32 9.76
CA PRO A 101 6.92 6.14 9.70
C PRO A 101 7.50 4.93 10.43
N PHE A 102 8.81 4.75 10.40
CA PHE A 102 9.49 3.68 11.12
C PHE A 102 9.34 3.83 12.64
N GLU A 103 9.62 5.02 13.18
CA GLU A 103 9.52 5.27 14.62
C GLU A 103 8.06 5.25 15.10
N GLU A 104 7.11 5.70 14.28
CA GLU A 104 5.68 5.56 14.59
C GLU A 104 5.27 4.08 14.69
N PHE A 105 5.81 3.20 13.85
CA PHE A 105 5.60 1.77 13.99
C PHE A 105 6.22 1.21 15.27
N GLN A 106 7.42 1.65 15.66
CA GLN A 106 8.03 1.25 16.93
C GLN A 106 7.17 1.71 18.12
N ARG A 107 6.69 2.96 18.11
CA ARG A 107 5.76 3.48 19.12
C ARG A 107 4.47 2.67 19.17
N PHE A 108 3.88 2.37 18.03
CA PHE A 108 2.64 1.58 17.95
C PHE A 108 2.72 0.28 18.75
N LYS A 109 3.84 -0.43 18.68
CA LYS A 109 4.03 -1.68 19.43
C LYS A 109 4.02 -1.48 20.95
N THR A 110 4.30 -0.29 21.45
CA THR A 110 4.30 0.01 22.88
C THR A 110 2.89 0.26 23.46
N HIS A 111 1.86 0.37 22.61
CA HIS A 111 0.48 0.50 23.09
C HIS A 111 0.10 -0.71 23.96
N PRO A 112 -0.50 -0.54 25.16
CA PRO A 112 -0.76 -1.64 26.09
C PRO A 112 -1.50 -2.83 25.46
N ASN A 113 -2.53 -2.59 24.65
CA ASN A 113 -3.31 -3.65 23.99
C ASN A 113 -2.54 -4.38 22.88
N ILE A 114 -1.46 -3.78 22.35
CA ILE A 114 -0.60 -4.40 21.33
C ILE A 114 0.59 -5.07 21.98
N ARG A 115 1.25 -4.39 22.91
CA ARG A 115 2.37 -4.90 23.70
C ARG A 115 2.03 -6.21 24.39
N TRP A 116 0.79 -6.35 24.89
CA TRP A 116 0.26 -7.55 25.51
C TRP A 116 0.51 -8.84 24.72
N TYR A 117 0.48 -8.80 23.42
CA TYR A 117 0.74 -9.98 22.57
C TYR A 117 2.19 -10.44 22.61
N PHE A 118 3.11 -9.58 22.97
CA PHE A 118 4.56 -9.85 22.99
C PHE A 118 5.09 -10.17 24.39
N GLU A 119 4.24 -10.13 25.40
CA GLU A 119 4.58 -10.31 26.79
C GLU A 119 4.13 -11.69 27.32
N ASN A 120 4.85 -12.16 28.34
CA ASN A 120 4.43 -13.31 29.15
C ASN A 120 3.40 -12.86 30.21
N SER A 121 2.97 -13.78 31.08
CA SER A 121 2.04 -13.52 32.18
C SER A 121 2.57 -12.54 33.25
N LYS A 122 3.88 -12.31 33.29
CA LYS A 122 4.56 -11.36 34.20
C LYS A 122 4.74 -9.97 33.59
N GLY A 123 4.29 -9.73 32.36
CA GLY A 123 4.48 -8.45 31.65
C GLY A 123 5.88 -8.26 31.06
N GLU A 124 6.67 -9.32 30.96
CA GLU A 124 7.99 -9.27 30.34
C GLU A 124 7.90 -9.60 28.84
N VAL A 125 8.57 -8.83 28.00
CA VAL A 125 8.65 -9.12 26.55
C VAL A 125 9.50 -10.37 26.35
N THR A 126 8.87 -11.45 25.93
CA THR A 126 9.49 -12.76 25.65
C THR A 126 9.34 -13.18 24.19
N ALA A 127 8.59 -12.43 23.41
CA ALA A 127 8.43 -12.67 21.98
C ALA A 127 9.76 -12.45 21.23
N LYS A 128 9.93 -13.21 20.15
CA LYS A 128 11.13 -13.13 19.30
C LYS A 128 10.79 -12.55 17.94
N ARG A 129 11.44 -11.46 17.58
CA ARG A 129 11.35 -10.88 16.24
C ARG A 129 12.11 -11.75 15.23
N LEU A 130 11.43 -12.21 14.19
CA LEU A 130 11.98 -13.14 13.20
C LEU A 130 12.38 -12.45 11.89
N SER A 131 11.57 -11.45 11.45
CA SER A 131 11.79 -10.78 10.18
C SER A 131 11.20 -9.38 10.19
N TYR A 132 11.66 -8.55 9.28
CA TYR A 132 11.22 -7.18 9.05
C TYR A 132 11.05 -6.93 7.55
N GLY A 133 10.14 -6.06 7.18
CA GLY A 133 10.02 -5.60 5.80
C GLY A 133 9.23 -4.30 5.71
N ALA A 134 9.57 -3.50 4.70
CA ALA A 134 8.85 -2.28 4.39
C ALA A 134 8.62 -2.19 2.87
N ARG A 135 7.47 -1.67 2.46
CA ARG A 135 7.14 -1.48 1.05
C ARG A 135 6.19 -0.31 0.85
N ALA A 136 6.43 0.43 -0.24
CA ALA A 136 5.45 1.40 -0.72
C ALA A 136 4.19 0.69 -1.23
N ILE A 137 3.04 1.30 -1.01
CA ILE A 137 1.74 0.87 -1.51
C ILE A 137 1.03 2.04 -2.20
N THR A 138 0.24 1.75 -3.23
CA THR A 138 -0.64 2.75 -3.85
C THR A 138 -1.91 2.93 -3.04
N ALA A 139 -2.45 4.12 -2.99
CA ALA A 139 -3.68 4.43 -2.24
C ALA A 139 -4.63 5.42 -2.96
N GLY A 140 -4.34 5.79 -4.20
CA GLY A 140 -5.15 6.74 -4.98
C GLY A 140 -6.49 6.16 -5.44
N GLY A 141 -6.59 4.85 -5.62
CA GLY A 141 -7.80 4.16 -6.04
C GLY A 141 -8.19 4.44 -7.50
N LEU A 142 -9.48 4.26 -7.81
CA LEU A 142 -10.00 4.31 -9.18
C LEU A 142 -9.64 5.58 -9.95
N LEU A 143 -9.72 6.74 -9.29
CA LEU A 143 -9.53 8.05 -9.95
C LEU A 143 -8.06 8.32 -10.33
N SER A 144 -7.12 7.60 -9.73
CA SER A 144 -5.68 7.72 -9.99
C SER A 144 -5.15 6.61 -10.90
N LEU A 145 -6.01 5.76 -11.45
CA LEU A 145 -5.58 4.75 -12.42
C LEU A 145 -5.15 5.43 -13.72
N PRO A 146 -3.94 5.15 -14.23
CA PRO A 146 -3.52 5.63 -15.55
C PRO A 146 -4.33 4.92 -16.65
N LYS A 147 -4.16 5.34 -17.89
CA LYS A 147 -4.57 4.53 -19.05
C LYS A 147 -3.83 3.18 -18.95
N LEU A 148 -4.58 2.09 -18.95
CA LEU A 148 -4.05 0.75 -18.63
C LEU A 148 -3.21 0.12 -19.73
N VAL A 149 -3.34 0.63 -20.95
CA VAL A 149 -2.72 0.06 -22.14
C VAL A 149 -2.02 1.12 -22.98
N PHE A 150 -1.01 0.70 -23.70
CA PHE A 150 -0.26 1.49 -24.66
C PHE A 150 0.26 0.55 -25.77
N PRO A 151 0.74 1.05 -26.91
CA PRO A 151 1.23 0.18 -27.99
C PRO A 151 2.27 -0.83 -27.51
N GLY A 152 1.93 -2.11 -27.61
CA GLY A 152 2.79 -3.23 -27.22
C GLY A 152 2.80 -3.56 -25.72
N GLY A 153 1.92 -2.95 -24.88
CA GLY A 153 1.96 -3.26 -23.46
C GLY A 153 0.73 -2.90 -22.63
N ALA A 154 0.74 -3.38 -21.38
CA ALA A 154 -0.31 -3.15 -20.40
C ALA A 154 0.24 -3.02 -18.98
N LEU A 155 -0.46 -2.23 -18.13
CA LEU A 155 -0.19 -2.08 -16.69
C LEU A 155 -1.22 -2.89 -15.90
N VAL A 156 -0.78 -3.68 -14.91
CA VAL A 156 -1.65 -4.50 -14.08
C VAL A 156 -1.34 -4.35 -12.59
N GLY A 157 -2.28 -4.73 -11.75
CA GLY A 157 -2.09 -4.77 -10.30
C GLY A 157 -1.71 -3.42 -9.68
N CYS A 158 -0.83 -3.47 -8.69
CA CYS A 158 -0.37 -2.25 -8.00
C CYS A 158 0.53 -1.36 -8.86
N GLU A 159 1.04 -1.84 -9.99
CA GLU A 159 1.76 -1.00 -10.96
C GLU A 159 0.84 0.09 -11.52
N ALA A 160 -0.39 -0.28 -11.88
CA ALA A 160 -1.42 0.68 -12.28
C ALA A 160 -2.09 1.37 -11.09
N GLY A 161 -1.99 0.83 -9.87
CA GLY A 161 -2.62 1.38 -8.68
C GLY A 161 -3.92 0.70 -8.26
N PHE A 162 -4.16 -0.53 -8.66
CA PHE A 162 -5.38 -1.30 -8.37
C PHE A 162 -5.51 -1.78 -6.92
N LEU A 163 -5.16 -0.96 -5.95
CA LEU A 163 -5.36 -1.29 -4.55
C LEU A 163 -6.67 -0.69 -4.04
N ASN A 164 -7.51 -1.49 -3.39
CA ASN A 164 -8.66 -0.97 -2.66
C ASN A 164 -8.23 -0.48 -1.27
N ALA A 165 -7.98 0.82 -1.13
CA ALA A 165 -7.53 1.43 0.11
C ALA A 165 -8.54 1.24 1.26
N SER A 166 -9.85 1.21 0.98
CA SER A 166 -10.90 1.02 2.00
C SER A 166 -10.92 -0.37 2.61
N ARG A 167 -10.38 -1.37 1.91
CA ARG A 167 -10.22 -2.75 2.37
C ARG A 167 -8.80 -3.09 2.78
N ILE A 168 -7.85 -2.20 2.47
CA ILE A 168 -6.40 -2.43 2.67
C ILE A 168 -5.96 -3.71 1.94
N LYS A 169 -6.52 -3.99 0.78
CA LYS A 169 -6.29 -5.23 0.01
C LYS A 169 -6.09 -4.93 -1.47
N GLY A 170 -5.07 -5.56 -2.05
CA GLY A 170 -4.72 -5.42 -3.47
C GLY A 170 -4.56 -6.74 -4.23
N SER A 171 -4.37 -7.88 -3.52
CA SER A 171 -4.08 -9.17 -4.16
C SER A 171 -5.18 -9.62 -5.12
N HIS A 172 -6.46 -9.51 -4.71
CA HIS A 172 -7.59 -9.86 -5.56
C HIS A 172 -7.69 -8.97 -6.81
N ALA A 173 -7.37 -7.68 -6.66
CA ALA A 173 -7.33 -6.73 -7.78
C ALA A 173 -6.18 -7.03 -8.73
N ALA A 174 -4.99 -7.34 -8.20
CA ALA A 174 -3.84 -7.73 -9.01
C ALA A 174 -4.09 -9.02 -9.80
N LEU A 175 -4.68 -10.04 -9.17
CA LEU A 175 -5.08 -11.28 -9.84
C LEU A 175 -6.11 -11.01 -10.95
N LYS A 176 -7.18 -10.27 -10.65
CA LYS A 176 -8.23 -9.99 -11.65
C LYS A 176 -7.70 -9.21 -12.85
N THR A 177 -6.91 -8.17 -12.61
CA THR A 177 -6.34 -7.38 -13.71
C THR A 177 -5.31 -8.15 -14.53
N GLY A 178 -4.52 -9.01 -13.89
CA GLY A 178 -3.62 -9.93 -14.56
C GLY A 178 -4.36 -10.91 -15.48
N MET A 179 -5.47 -11.48 -15.00
CA MET A 179 -6.34 -12.36 -15.81
C MET A 179 -6.91 -11.63 -17.02
N LEU A 180 -7.49 -10.44 -16.82
CA LEU A 180 -8.10 -9.66 -17.91
C LEU A 180 -7.07 -9.23 -18.96
N ALA A 181 -5.88 -8.84 -18.55
CA ALA A 181 -4.80 -8.48 -19.47
C ALA A 181 -4.30 -9.70 -20.26
N ALA A 182 -4.20 -10.87 -19.62
CA ALA A 182 -3.79 -12.10 -20.27
C ALA A 182 -4.83 -12.58 -21.29
N GLU A 183 -6.11 -12.53 -20.94
CA GLU A 183 -7.23 -12.87 -21.84
C GLU A 183 -7.22 -11.95 -23.08
N ALA A 184 -7.10 -10.63 -22.89
CA ALA A 184 -7.02 -9.67 -23.99
C ALA A 184 -5.80 -9.88 -24.89
N ALA A 185 -4.65 -10.20 -24.28
CA ALA A 185 -3.44 -10.51 -25.06
C ALA A 185 -3.58 -11.80 -25.85
N PHE A 186 -4.19 -12.84 -25.28
CA PHE A 186 -4.44 -14.11 -25.94
C PHE A 186 -5.34 -13.93 -27.17
N GLU A 187 -6.45 -13.21 -27.01
CA GLU A 187 -7.39 -12.92 -28.11
C GLU A 187 -6.74 -12.09 -29.24
N ALA A 188 -5.94 -11.08 -28.86
CA ALA A 188 -5.21 -10.28 -29.84
C ALA A 188 -4.22 -11.14 -30.65
N LEU A 189 -3.46 -11.99 -29.98
CA LEU A 189 -2.50 -12.88 -30.62
C LEU A 189 -3.19 -13.93 -31.51
N ALA A 190 -4.32 -14.49 -31.07
CA ALA A 190 -5.12 -15.41 -31.88
C ALA A 190 -5.68 -14.76 -33.15
N ALA A 191 -5.97 -13.45 -33.08
CA ALA A 191 -6.38 -12.63 -34.23
C ALA A 191 -5.20 -12.14 -35.10
N GLY A 192 -3.97 -12.58 -34.83
CA GLY A 192 -2.76 -12.15 -35.55
C GLY A 192 -2.25 -10.75 -35.24
N ARG A 193 -2.80 -10.10 -34.20
CA ARG A 193 -2.40 -8.77 -33.76
C ARG A 193 -1.18 -8.83 -32.86
N GLN A 194 -0.34 -7.80 -32.94
CA GLN A 194 0.83 -7.64 -32.06
C GLN A 194 1.28 -6.17 -32.01
N HIS A 195 1.92 -5.75 -30.93
CA HIS A 195 2.48 -4.42 -30.71
C HIS A 195 1.47 -3.25 -30.74
N ASP A 196 0.20 -3.52 -30.83
CA ASP A 196 -0.89 -2.54 -30.74
C ASP A 196 -1.44 -2.40 -29.31
N GLU A 197 -2.48 -1.61 -29.12
CA GLU A 197 -3.14 -1.47 -27.82
C GLU A 197 -4.12 -2.61 -27.58
N LEU A 198 -4.05 -3.22 -26.40
CA LEU A 198 -4.97 -4.25 -25.92
C LEU A 198 -6.29 -3.61 -25.41
N SER A 199 -7.05 -2.96 -26.29
CA SER A 199 -8.26 -2.20 -25.94
C SER A 199 -9.35 -3.02 -25.22
N ALA A 200 -9.40 -4.33 -25.47
CA ALA A 200 -10.31 -5.23 -24.77
C ALA A 200 -10.03 -5.31 -23.25
N TYR A 201 -8.81 -5.06 -22.78
CA TYR A 201 -8.47 -5.13 -21.36
C TYR A 201 -9.15 -4.02 -20.53
N PRO A 202 -9.01 -2.72 -20.83
CA PRO A 202 -9.72 -1.68 -20.09
C PRO A 202 -11.24 -1.82 -20.18
N GLU A 203 -11.80 -2.23 -21.30
CA GLU A 203 -13.23 -2.49 -21.45
C GLU A 203 -13.69 -3.65 -20.54
N ALA A 204 -12.96 -4.74 -20.51
CA ALA A 204 -13.24 -5.87 -19.62
C ALA A 204 -13.12 -5.48 -18.13
N PHE A 205 -12.17 -4.60 -17.78
CA PHE A 205 -12.05 -4.06 -16.42
C PHE A 205 -13.29 -3.23 -16.06
N GLU A 206 -13.72 -2.29 -16.89
CA GLU A 206 -14.89 -1.43 -16.65
C GLU A 206 -16.19 -2.25 -16.46
N ASN A 207 -16.32 -3.35 -17.15
CA ASN A 207 -17.44 -4.28 -17.04
C ASN A 207 -17.31 -5.30 -15.88
N SER A 208 -16.19 -5.25 -15.13
CA SER A 208 -15.91 -6.22 -14.07
C SER A 208 -16.48 -5.82 -12.70
N TRP A 209 -16.60 -6.81 -11.81
CA TRP A 209 -16.91 -6.58 -10.40
C TRP A 209 -15.87 -5.70 -9.71
N LEU A 210 -14.61 -5.72 -10.18
CA LEU A 210 -13.52 -4.94 -9.60
C LEU A 210 -13.73 -3.44 -9.82
N TYR A 211 -14.15 -3.02 -11.02
CA TYR A 211 -14.53 -1.63 -11.27
C TYR A 211 -15.63 -1.17 -10.32
N THR A 212 -16.68 -1.97 -10.19
CA THR A 212 -17.78 -1.68 -9.26
C THR A 212 -17.29 -1.54 -7.82
N GLU A 213 -16.37 -2.40 -7.39
CA GLU A 213 -15.79 -2.34 -6.04
C GLU A 213 -14.98 -1.06 -5.82
N LEU A 214 -14.08 -0.73 -6.74
CA LEU A 214 -13.23 0.46 -6.66
C LEU A 214 -14.06 1.74 -6.78
N ASN A 215 -15.10 1.75 -7.62
CA ASN A 215 -16.00 2.89 -7.76
C ASN A 215 -16.78 3.18 -6.47
N LYS A 216 -17.21 2.16 -5.74
CA LYS A 216 -17.84 2.32 -4.42
C LYS A 216 -16.89 2.89 -3.36
N ALA A 217 -15.59 2.77 -3.56
CA ALA A 217 -14.57 3.27 -2.63
C ALA A 217 -13.89 4.57 -3.13
N ARG A 218 -14.31 5.16 -4.26
CA ARG A 218 -13.59 6.25 -4.95
C ARG A 218 -13.33 7.49 -4.10
N ASN A 219 -14.20 7.79 -3.13
CA ASN A 219 -14.07 8.95 -2.26
C ASN A 219 -13.32 8.67 -0.95
N PHE A 220 -13.05 7.40 -0.63
CA PHE A 220 -12.54 6.97 0.67
C PHE A 220 -11.33 7.78 1.12
N LYS A 221 -10.26 7.80 0.33
CA LYS A 221 -9.02 8.50 0.69
C LYS A 221 -9.23 10.02 0.85
N GLN A 222 -10.12 10.61 0.06
CA GLN A 222 -10.38 12.04 0.10
C GLN A 222 -11.13 12.50 1.35
N TRP A 223 -12.02 11.67 1.88
CA TRP A 223 -12.66 11.94 3.16
C TRP A 223 -11.65 11.92 4.32
N PHE A 224 -10.73 10.98 4.32
CA PHE A 224 -9.68 10.89 5.35
C PHE A 224 -8.69 12.06 5.33
N LYS A 225 -8.58 12.81 4.24
CA LYS A 225 -7.83 14.08 4.20
C LYS A 225 -8.44 15.19 5.04
N LYS A 226 -9.70 15.07 5.38
CA LYS A 226 -10.41 16.00 6.28
C LYS A 226 -10.32 15.59 7.75
N GLY A 227 -9.46 14.65 8.06
CA GLY A 227 -9.29 14.05 9.38
C GLY A 227 -9.90 12.65 9.48
N ARG A 228 -9.37 11.86 10.41
CA ARG A 228 -9.78 10.47 10.64
C ARG A 228 -11.26 10.37 11.02
N THR A 229 -11.73 11.24 11.92
CA THR A 229 -13.12 11.24 12.40
C THR A 229 -14.10 11.54 11.28
N VAL A 230 -13.84 12.57 10.49
CA VAL A 230 -14.66 12.93 9.32
C VAL A 230 -14.59 11.81 8.27
N GLY A 231 -13.41 11.28 8.02
CA GLY A 231 -13.19 10.18 7.09
C GLY A 231 -13.99 8.95 7.46
N ALA A 232 -13.96 8.53 8.72
CA ALA A 232 -14.72 7.38 9.20
C ALA A 232 -16.23 7.60 9.11
N LEU A 233 -16.73 8.77 9.55
CA LEU A 233 -18.15 9.11 9.49
C LEU A 233 -18.67 9.11 8.05
N MET A 234 -18.02 9.84 7.15
CA MET A 234 -18.46 9.97 5.77
C MET A 234 -18.33 8.67 4.98
N THR A 235 -17.29 7.88 5.24
CA THR A 235 -17.17 6.53 4.69
C THR A 235 -18.31 5.63 5.18
N GLY A 236 -18.70 5.75 6.46
CA GLY A 236 -19.86 5.06 7.01
C GLY A 236 -21.16 5.46 6.30
N VAL A 237 -21.40 6.75 6.12
CA VAL A 237 -22.57 7.27 5.37
C VAL A 237 -22.58 6.71 3.94
N GLU A 238 -21.47 6.84 3.20
CA GLU A 238 -21.40 6.36 1.82
C GLU A 238 -21.61 4.85 1.70
N ARG A 239 -21.07 4.08 2.66
CA ARG A 239 -21.13 2.62 2.61
C ARG A 239 -22.46 2.04 3.09
N PHE A 240 -22.98 2.52 4.22
CA PHE A 240 -24.15 1.92 4.88
C PHE A 240 -25.46 2.59 4.46
N LEU A 241 -25.50 3.92 4.34
CA LEU A 241 -26.71 4.64 3.94
C LEU A 241 -26.86 4.69 2.43
N LEU A 242 -25.82 5.12 1.71
CA LEU A 242 -25.88 5.29 0.24
C LEU A 242 -25.52 4.01 -0.53
N LYS A 243 -25.06 2.95 0.16
CA LYS A 243 -24.70 1.64 -0.44
C LYS A 243 -23.72 1.77 -1.62
N GLY A 244 -22.83 2.78 -1.55
CA GLY A 244 -21.85 3.06 -2.61
C GLY A 244 -22.42 3.81 -3.84
N ARG A 245 -23.67 4.30 -3.78
CA ARG A 245 -24.33 5.09 -4.85
C ARG A 245 -24.25 6.57 -4.54
N MET A 246 -23.01 7.12 -4.50
CA MET A 246 -22.81 8.54 -4.22
C MET A 246 -23.07 9.36 -5.48
N PRO A 247 -23.83 10.48 -5.38
CA PRO A 247 -24.03 11.41 -6.50
C PRO A 247 -22.83 12.36 -6.71
N TRP A 248 -21.81 12.28 -5.87
CA TRP A 248 -20.60 13.10 -5.94
C TRP A 248 -19.33 12.26 -6.10
N THR A 249 -18.28 12.90 -6.61
CA THR A 249 -16.92 12.37 -6.67
C THR A 249 -15.98 13.43 -6.12
N LEU A 250 -15.11 13.02 -5.20
CA LEU A 250 -14.09 13.88 -4.60
C LEU A 250 -12.77 13.67 -5.30
N HIS A 251 -12.32 14.67 -6.03
CA HIS A 251 -11.06 14.63 -6.76
C HIS A 251 -9.88 15.04 -5.90
N ARG A 252 -8.73 14.47 -6.21
CA ARG A 252 -7.44 14.85 -5.68
C ARG A 252 -6.75 15.76 -6.70
N THR A 253 -6.32 16.93 -6.25
CA THR A 253 -5.70 17.94 -7.13
C THR A 253 -4.19 18.07 -6.94
N GLN A 254 -3.65 17.54 -5.83
CA GLN A 254 -2.24 17.73 -5.47
C GLN A 254 -1.56 16.38 -5.17
N PRO A 255 -0.32 16.15 -5.62
CA PRO A 255 0.47 14.98 -5.25
C PRO A 255 0.91 15.03 -3.78
N ASP A 256 1.31 13.87 -3.23
CA ASP A 256 1.60 13.70 -1.79
C ASP A 256 2.63 14.69 -1.25
N HIS A 257 3.71 14.94 -1.97
CA HIS A 257 4.83 15.77 -1.49
C HIS A 257 4.46 17.24 -1.26
N VAL A 258 3.40 17.74 -1.88
CA VAL A 258 2.96 19.14 -1.70
C VAL A 258 2.36 19.39 -0.32
N TYR A 259 1.91 18.35 0.36
CA TYR A 259 1.32 18.49 1.71
C TYR A 259 2.36 18.65 2.80
N LEU A 260 3.64 18.32 2.54
CA LEU A 260 4.71 18.47 3.52
C LEU A 260 4.98 19.94 3.82
N LYS A 261 4.87 20.31 5.08
CA LYS A 261 5.14 21.68 5.54
C LYS A 261 6.63 21.91 5.80
N PRO A 262 7.10 23.17 5.75
CA PRO A 262 8.44 23.49 6.21
C PRO A 262 8.66 23.07 7.67
N ALA A 263 9.82 22.49 8.00
CA ALA A 263 10.14 22.00 9.34
C ALA A 263 9.97 23.04 10.44
N ALA A 264 10.31 24.31 10.14
CA ALA A 264 10.15 25.43 11.07
C ALA A 264 8.69 25.74 11.45
N GLN A 265 7.72 25.25 10.69
CA GLN A 265 6.28 25.41 10.95
C GLN A 265 5.66 24.23 11.67
N CYS A 266 6.43 23.21 11.99
CA CYS A 266 5.96 21.98 12.60
C CYS A 266 6.64 21.76 13.96
N MET A 267 5.89 21.17 14.87
CA MET A 267 6.47 20.74 16.15
C MET A 267 7.35 19.51 15.92
N PRO A 268 8.60 19.51 16.43
CA PRO A 268 9.45 18.32 16.44
C PRO A 268 8.76 17.16 17.16
N ILE A 269 8.98 15.95 16.65
CA ILE A 269 8.53 14.72 17.30
C ILE A 269 9.76 14.04 17.89
N GLU A 270 9.78 13.89 19.19
CA GLU A 270 10.83 13.14 19.88
C GLU A 270 10.41 11.69 20.02
N TYR A 271 11.26 10.80 19.53
CA TYR A 271 11.04 9.36 19.63
C TYR A 271 11.89 8.76 20.75
N PRO A 272 11.32 7.87 21.58
CA PRO A 272 12.08 7.19 22.62
C PRO A 272 13.15 6.28 21.99
N LYS A 273 14.28 6.14 22.69
CA LYS A 273 15.31 5.18 22.27
C LYS A 273 14.73 3.77 22.29
N PRO A 274 15.06 2.93 21.30
CA PRO A 274 14.62 1.54 21.27
C PRO A 274 15.17 0.75 22.46
N ASP A 275 14.38 -0.18 22.99
CA ASP A 275 14.72 -1.02 24.14
C ASP A 275 15.46 -2.32 23.75
N GLY A 276 15.55 -2.61 22.46
CA GLY A 276 16.18 -3.83 21.94
C GLY A 276 15.39 -5.12 22.22
N LYS A 277 14.17 -5.02 22.75
CA LYS A 277 13.28 -6.16 23.09
C LYS A 277 11.99 -6.12 22.31
N LEU A 278 11.23 -5.03 22.42
CA LEU A 278 10.00 -4.78 21.68
C LEU A 278 10.22 -3.76 20.58
N THR A 279 11.08 -2.78 20.82
CA THR A 279 11.40 -1.70 19.88
C THR A 279 12.86 -1.79 19.46
N PHE A 280 13.13 -1.48 18.20
CA PHE A 280 14.44 -1.67 17.58
C PHE A 280 14.81 -0.47 16.71
N ASP A 281 16.10 -0.29 16.50
CA ASP A 281 16.64 0.68 15.55
C ASP A 281 16.50 0.21 14.08
N ARG A 282 16.74 1.11 13.14
CA ARG A 282 16.62 0.82 11.70
C ARG A 282 17.66 -0.17 11.22
N LEU A 283 18.90 -0.07 11.68
CA LEU A 283 19.99 -0.92 11.20
C LEU A 283 19.75 -2.38 11.56
N SER A 284 19.39 -2.66 12.82
CA SER A 284 19.04 -4.01 13.25
C SER A 284 17.77 -4.54 12.57
N SER A 285 16.87 -3.68 12.14
CA SER A 285 15.67 -4.06 11.37
C SER A 285 16.01 -4.39 9.93
N VAL A 286 16.83 -3.59 9.26
CA VAL A 286 17.29 -3.86 7.88
C VAL A 286 18.10 -5.15 7.83
N PHE A 287 18.93 -5.44 8.81
CA PHE A 287 19.70 -6.66 8.89
C PHE A 287 18.84 -7.93 8.78
N ILE A 288 17.67 -7.96 9.44
CA ILE A 288 16.76 -9.11 9.39
C ILE A 288 15.69 -9.01 8.28
N SER A 289 15.81 -8.06 7.38
CA SER A 289 14.90 -7.96 6.21
C SER A 289 15.19 -9.02 5.15
N ASN A 290 16.34 -9.68 5.23
CA ASN A 290 16.88 -10.58 4.21
C ASN A 290 17.02 -9.91 2.83
N THR A 291 17.16 -8.59 2.80
CA THR A 291 17.47 -7.88 1.58
C THR A 291 18.90 -8.24 1.19
N ASN A 292 19.03 -8.94 0.08
CA ASN A 292 20.30 -9.39 -0.46
C ASN A 292 20.44 -8.91 -1.91
N HIS A 293 21.61 -8.46 -2.26
CA HIS A 293 21.95 -7.98 -3.60
C HIS A 293 23.09 -8.83 -4.17
N GLU A 294 23.02 -9.06 -5.47
CA GLU A 294 24.13 -9.68 -6.20
C GLU A 294 25.36 -8.77 -6.12
N GLU A 295 26.54 -9.33 -5.85
CA GLU A 295 27.77 -8.55 -5.72
C GLU A 295 28.12 -7.78 -7.01
N GLU A 296 27.86 -8.40 -8.18
CA GLU A 296 28.16 -7.84 -9.50
C GLU A 296 26.97 -7.15 -10.15
N GLN A 297 25.87 -6.91 -9.44
CA GLN A 297 24.76 -6.18 -10.02
C GLN A 297 25.15 -4.74 -10.38
N PRO A 298 24.56 -4.14 -11.42
CA PRO A 298 24.77 -2.73 -11.73
C PRO A 298 24.44 -1.83 -10.54
N ALA A 299 25.25 -0.79 -10.31
CA ALA A 299 24.98 0.19 -9.27
C ALA A 299 23.59 0.84 -9.49
N HIS A 300 22.77 0.87 -8.45
CA HIS A 300 21.44 1.46 -8.46
C HIS A 300 21.39 2.83 -7.75
N LEU A 301 22.50 3.21 -7.13
CA LEU A 301 22.72 4.53 -6.54
C LEU A 301 23.76 5.27 -7.36
N THR A 302 23.48 6.49 -7.74
CA THR A 302 24.36 7.40 -8.45
C THR A 302 24.71 8.59 -7.58
#